data_742681c800874852074d4fd492c713ab
#
_entry.id   742681c800874852074d4fd492c713ab
#
_cell.length_a   1.000
_cell.length_b   1.000
_cell.length_c   1.000
_cell.angle_alpha   90.00
_cell.angle_beta   90.00
_cell.angle_gamma   90.00
#
_symmetry.space_group_name_H-M   'P 1'
#
loop_
_entity.id
_entity.type
_entity.pdbx_description
1 polymer ?
#
loop_
_entity_poly.entity_id
_entity_poly.type
_entity_poly.pdbx_seq_one_letter_code
_entity_poly.pdbx_strand_id
1 'polypeptide(L)'
;EEAVKGFSEWLGDEENTFLTWGDGDIRVFSKNYEYFFNIDALPFIDNYADAQKYCQSFIDAPSGQQIGLASACEKLGVNPEDFSHHRALDDSLMTVECIKKVYDSAKLQKYIRKCDTAFYKKLSFKPYVIKDLNDPDIDRSKLKCVCDTCGGKVVKKKKWGFVNNSFRAEFYCPNCDKNFRVSVRYKRYFDRVEAKKTFSDIAQKDRRRSKQKEKA
;
A
#
# COMPACT_ATOMS: atom_id res chain seq x y z
N GLU A 1 7.94 -6.86 27.93
CA GLU A 1 9.40 -6.81 28.07
C GLU A 1 9.98 -8.22 28.20
N GLU A 2 9.53 -9.01 29.18
CA GLU A 2 9.97 -10.41 29.41
C GLU A 2 9.75 -11.30 28.17
N ALA A 3 8.58 -11.22 27.52
CA ALA A 3 8.29 -11.99 26.33
C ALA A 3 9.26 -11.71 25.16
N VAL A 4 9.73 -10.47 25.05
CA VAL A 4 10.69 -10.07 23.99
C VAL A 4 12.07 -10.66 24.30
N LYS A 5 12.48 -10.64 25.59
CA LYS A 5 13.73 -11.28 26.01
C LYS A 5 13.69 -12.78 25.77
N GLY A 6 12.63 -13.45 26.22
CA GLY A 6 12.47 -14.88 26.01
C GLY A 6 12.44 -15.28 24.53
N PHE A 7 11.85 -14.44 23.67
CA PHE A 7 11.86 -14.66 22.23
C PHE A 7 13.28 -14.49 21.63
N SER A 8 14.02 -13.46 22.05
CA SER A 8 15.41 -13.23 21.62
C SER A 8 16.33 -14.38 22.06
N GLU A 9 16.18 -14.85 23.29
CA GLU A 9 16.94 -16.00 23.82
C GLU A 9 16.60 -17.30 23.07
N TRP A 10 15.31 -17.50 22.74
CA TRP A 10 14.89 -18.66 21.95
C TRP A 10 15.43 -18.67 20.53
N LEU A 11 15.54 -17.48 19.87
CA LEU A 11 16.15 -17.36 18.54
C LEU A 11 17.63 -17.73 18.52
N GLY A 12 18.35 -17.47 19.63
CA GLY A 12 19.78 -17.70 19.73
C GLY A 12 20.62 -16.74 18.88
N ASP A 13 21.88 -17.13 18.66
CA ASP A 13 22.88 -16.31 17.96
C ASP A 13 23.06 -16.71 16.47
N GLU A 14 22.30 -17.67 15.97
CA GLU A 14 22.39 -18.08 14.56
C GLU A 14 21.67 -17.10 13.64
N GLU A 15 22.22 -16.89 12.44
CA GLU A 15 21.58 -16.05 11.42
C GLU A 15 20.18 -16.56 11.12
N ASN A 16 19.21 -15.67 11.27
CA ASN A 16 17.79 -16.03 11.17
C ASN A 16 17.06 -15.24 10.07
N THR A 17 15.91 -15.78 9.64
CA THR A 17 14.96 -15.09 8.76
C THR A 17 13.58 -15.11 9.39
N PHE A 18 13.10 -13.95 9.79
CA PHE A 18 11.76 -13.76 10.34
C PHE A 18 10.72 -13.67 9.22
N LEU A 19 9.73 -14.55 9.28
CA LEU A 19 8.65 -14.62 8.29
C LEU A 19 7.32 -14.25 8.95
N THR A 20 6.55 -13.37 8.32
CA THR A 20 5.19 -13.02 8.76
C THR A 20 4.22 -12.99 7.58
N TRP A 21 2.93 -13.15 7.85
CA TRP A 21 1.91 -13.00 6.82
C TRP A 21 1.59 -11.52 6.60
N GLY A 22 2.29 -10.90 5.65
CA GLY A 22 2.32 -9.44 5.47
C GLY A 22 3.28 -8.74 6.45
N ASP A 23 3.32 -7.41 6.41
CA ASP A 23 4.27 -6.62 7.21
C ASP A 23 3.67 -6.05 8.52
N GLY A 24 2.46 -6.47 8.89
CA GLY A 24 1.76 -5.98 10.08
C GLY A 24 2.49 -6.32 11.37
N ASP A 25 2.84 -7.59 11.55
CA ASP A 25 3.42 -8.10 12.81
C ASP A 25 4.80 -7.51 13.07
N ILE A 26 5.67 -7.48 12.06
CA ILE A 26 7.00 -6.87 12.23
C ILE A 26 6.92 -5.38 12.52
N ARG A 27 5.92 -4.65 11.98
CA ARG A 27 5.68 -3.23 12.33
C ARG A 27 5.28 -3.06 13.77
N VAL A 28 4.34 -3.88 14.25
CA VAL A 28 3.88 -3.85 15.64
C VAL A 28 5.02 -4.22 16.57
N PHE A 29 5.76 -5.27 16.23
CA PHE A 29 6.90 -5.72 17.03
C PHE A 29 7.99 -4.64 17.13
N SER A 30 8.40 -4.07 16.00
CA SER A 30 9.38 -2.97 15.96
C SER A 30 8.92 -1.76 16.79
N LYS A 31 7.62 -1.39 16.74
CA LYS A 31 7.08 -0.29 17.53
C LYS A 31 7.03 -0.58 19.03
N ASN A 32 6.68 -1.80 19.42
CA ASN A 32 6.73 -2.21 20.82
C ASN A 32 8.16 -2.23 21.33
N TYR A 33 9.12 -2.69 20.53
CA TYR A 33 10.52 -2.71 20.90
C TYR A 33 11.08 -1.30 21.07
N GLU A 34 10.77 -0.40 20.13
CA GLU A 34 11.10 1.03 20.23
C GLU A 34 10.52 1.66 21.51
N TYR A 35 9.27 1.34 21.85
CA TYR A 35 8.61 1.87 23.07
C TYR A 35 9.29 1.41 24.36
N PHE A 36 9.65 0.14 24.47
CA PHE A 36 10.21 -0.42 25.71
C PHE A 36 11.72 -0.21 25.85
N PHE A 37 12.46 -0.22 24.74
CA PHE A 37 13.92 -0.22 24.76
C PHE A 37 14.53 1.03 24.15
N ASN A 38 13.73 1.94 23.58
CA ASN A 38 14.17 3.14 22.86
C ASN A 38 15.15 2.84 21.71
N ILE A 39 14.93 1.72 21.02
CA ILE A 39 15.71 1.25 19.87
C ILE A 39 14.75 1.05 18.70
N ASP A 40 15.00 1.68 17.55
CA ASP A 40 14.16 1.67 16.36
C ASP A 40 14.38 0.45 15.44
N ALA A 41 15.11 -0.54 15.92
CA ALA A 41 15.42 -1.80 15.23
C ALA A 41 15.21 -2.99 16.14
N LEU A 42 15.11 -4.20 15.57
CA LEU A 42 15.08 -5.47 16.29
C LEU A 42 16.46 -6.13 16.12
N PRO A 43 17.38 -5.99 17.08
CA PRO A 43 18.78 -6.37 16.90
C PRO A 43 19.03 -7.88 16.78
N PHE A 44 18.03 -8.70 17.12
CA PHE A 44 18.06 -10.16 17.08
C PHE A 44 17.37 -10.73 15.82
N ILE A 45 16.94 -9.89 14.89
CA ILE A 45 16.38 -10.31 13.59
C ILE A 45 17.31 -9.85 12.47
N ASP A 46 17.96 -10.81 11.81
CA ASP A 46 18.92 -10.54 10.74
C ASP A 46 18.23 -10.26 9.41
N ASN A 47 17.26 -11.11 9.07
CA ASN A 47 16.57 -11.07 7.80
C ASN A 47 15.05 -11.14 8.00
N TYR A 48 14.32 -10.59 7.05
CA TYR A 48 12.87 -10.61 7.00
C TYR A 48 12.35 -11.00 5.62
N ALA A 49 11.28 -11.80 5.57
CA ALA A 49 10.52 -12.02 4.35
C ALA A 49 9.02 -11.96 4.62
N ASP A 50 8.29 -11.33 3.68
CA ASP A 50 6.84 -11.27 3.67
C ASP A 50 6.29 -12.56 3.02
N ALA A 51 5.85 -13.50 3.87
CA ALA A 51 5.31 -14.79 3.45
C ALA A 51 4.05 -14.65 2.59
N GLN A 52 3.22 -13.65 2.87
CA GLN A 52 2.03 -13.35 2.06
C GLN A 52 2.41 -13.04 0.61
N LYS A 53 3.38 -12.13 0.40
CA LYS A 53 3.84 -11.79 -0.95
C LYS A 53 4.49 -12.97 -1.65
N TYR A 54 5.29 -13.75 -0.92
CA TYR A 54 5.91 -14.95 -1.45
C TYR A 54 4.86 -15.97 -1.91
N CYS A 55 3.95 -16.38 -1.03
CA CYS A 55 2.90 -17.36 -1.35
C CYS A 55 1.95 -16.83 -2.44
N GLN A 56 1.59 -15.54 -2.39
CA GLN A 56 0.72 -14.92 -3.41
C GLN A 56 1.33 -14.96 -4.81
N SER A 57 2.65 -15.03 -4.96
CA SER A 57 3.33 -15.15 -6.25
C SER A 57 3.12 -16.49 -6.97
N PHE A 58 2.49 -17.46 -6.30
CA PHE A 58 2.09 -18.77 -6.84
C PHE A 58 0.57 -18.91 -7.01
N ILE A 59 -0.17 -17.88 -6.63
CA ILE A 59 -1.64 -17.86 -6.67
C ILE A 59 -2.08 -16.89 -7.77
N ASP A 60 -2.99 -17.33 -8.63
CA ASP A 60 -3.66 -16.41 -9.56
C ASP A 60 -4.63 -15.51 -8.77
N ALA A 61 -4.23 -14.27 -8.57
CA ALA A 61 -4.97 -13.24 -7.84
C ALA A 61 -4.95 -11.92 -8.60
N PRO A 62 -6.01 -11.11 -8.51
CA PRO A 62 -6.05 -9.80 -9.13
C PRO A 62 -4.89 -8.93 -8.66
N SER A 63 -4.26 -8.23 -9.61
CA SER A 63 -3.12 -7.35 -9.31
C SER A 63 -3.47 -6.30 -8.26
N GLY A 64 -2.61 -6.17 -7.25
CA GLY A 64 -2.75 -5.14 -6.20
C GLY A 64 -3.68 -5.51 -5.04
N GLN A 65 -4.29 -6.70 -5.02
CA GLN A 65 -5.02 -7.20 -3.85
C GLN A 65 -4.11 -8.09 -2.99
N GLN A 66 -4.15 -7.87 -1.69
CA GLN A 66 -3.54 -8.77 -0.72
C GLN A 66 -4.51 -9.91 -0.41
N ILE A 67 -4.01 -11.15 -0.37
CA ILE A 67 -4.81 -12.32 -0.06
C ILE A 67 -4.73 -12.61 1.45
N GLY A 68 -5.87 -12.85 2.09
CA GLY A 68 -5.91 -13.30 3.48
C GLY A 68 -5.34 -14.71 3.65
N LEU A 69 -4.84 -15.06 4.85
CA LEU A 69 -4.18 -16.34 5.12
C LEU A 69 -5.11 -17.53 4.84
N ALA A 70 -6.35 -17.51 5.33
CA ALA A 70 -7.32 -18.58 5.08
C ALA A 70 -7.57 -18.79 3.58
N SER A 71 -7.80 -17.70 2.83
CA SER A 71 -7.99 -17.80 1.36
C SER A 71 -6.75 -18.27 0.62
N ALA A 72 -5.55 -17.98 1.13
CA ALA A 72 -4.32 -18.52 0.56
C ALA A 72 -4.18 -20.01 0.83
N CYS A 73 -4.50 -20.46 2.05
CA CYS A 73 -4.54 -21.88 2.41
C CYS A 73 -5.42 -22.68 1.46
N GLU A 74 -6.68 -22.25 1.27
CA GLU A 74 -7.62 -22.89 0.34
C GLU A 74 -7.04 -23.00 -1.07
N LYS A 75 -6.48 -21.92 -1.60
CA LYS A 75 -5.90 -21.87 -2.96
C LYS A 75 -4.64 -22.71 -3.11
N LEU A 76 -3.88 -22.92 -2.04
CA LEU A 76 -2.67 -23.73 -2.01
C LEU A 76 -2.92 -25.20 -1.59
N GLY A 77 -4.18 -25.57 -1.33
CA GLY A 77 -4.56 -26.93 -0.91
C GLY A 77 -4.14 -27.24 0.53
N VAL A 78 -4.14 -26.26 1.40
CA VAL A 78 -4.05 -26.38 2.86
C VAL A 78 -5.47 -26.21 3.39
N ASN A 79 -5.99 -27.17 4.19
CA ASN A 79 -7.32 -27.03 4.76
C ASN A 79 -7.30 -26.10 5.98
N PRO A 80 -7.95 -24.92 5.95
CA PRO A 80 -7.95 -24.01 7.09
C PRO A 80 -8.66 -24.57 8.33
N GLU A 81 -9.61 -25.49 8.15
CA GLU A 81 -10.40 -26.08 9.26
C GLU A 81 -9.57 -26.99 10.18
N ASP A 82 -8.38 -27.41 9.73
CA ASP A 82 -7.44 -28.18 10.56
C ASP A 82 -6.77 -27.32 11.66
N PHE A 83 -7.05 -26.01 11.69
CA PHE A 83 -6.45 -25.03 12.61
C PHE A 83 -7.54 -24.26 13.36
N SER A 84 -7.25 -23.89 14.61
CA SER A 84 -8.13 -23.01 15.39
C SER A 84 -7.93 -21.56 14.97
N HIS A 85 -8.87 -21.00 14.20
CA HIS A 85 -8.77 -19.63 13.68
C HIS A 85 -8.56 -18.58 14.78
N HIS A 86 -7.80 -17.54 14.45
CA HIS A 86 -7.49 -16.38 15.31
C HIS A 86 -6.62 -16.68 16.54
N ARG A 87 -5.84 -17.74 16.50
CA ARG A 87 -4.78 -17.99 17.48
C ARG A 87 -3.43 -17.80 16.80
N ALA A 88 -2.55 -16.99 17.38
CA ALA A 88 -1.26 -16.64 16.77
C ALA A 88 -0.41 -17.86 16.38
N LEU A 89 -0.45 -18.92 17.19
CA LEU A 89 0.25 -20.18 16.88
C LEU A 89 -0.33 -20.86 15.64
N ASP A 90 -1.66 -20.95 15.56
CA ASP A 90 -2.34 -21.63 14.43
C ASP A 90 -2.14 -20.83 13.14
N ASP A 91 -2.21 -19.49 13.18
CA ASP A 91 -1.91 -18.62 12.04
C ASP A 91 -0.44 -18.80 11.57
N SER A 92 0.49 -18.99 12.51
CA SER A 92 1.89 -19.28 12.19
C SER A 92 2.04 -20.64 11.53
N LEU A 93 1.37 -21.69 12.05
CA LEU A 93 1.37 -23.04 11.46
C LEU A 93 0.76 -23.05 10.06
N MET A 94 -0.38 -22.38 9.87
CA MET A 94 -1.00 -22.19 8.54
C MET A 94 -0.03 -21.53 7.56
N THR A 95 0.69 -20.50 8.00
CA THR A 95 1.71 -19.83 7.18
C THR A 95 2.83 -20.79 6.79
N VAL A 96 3.32 -21.61 7.71
CA VAL A 96 4.35 -22.64 7.45
C VAL A 96 3.84 -23.65 6.42
N GLU A 97 2.61 -24.14 6.59
CA GLU A 97 2.04 -25.11 5.64
C GLU A 97 1.85 -24.51 4.24
N CYS A 98 1.41 -23.25 4.13
CA CYS A 98 1.37 -22.54 2.85
C CYS A 98 2.75 -22.46 2.19
N ILE A 99 3.79 -22.10 2.96
CA ILE A 99 5.16 -22.02 2.44
C ILE A 99 5.65 -23.40 1.97
N LYS A 100 5.41 -24.47 2.76
CA LYS A 100 5.79 -25.84 2.38
C LYS A 100 5.21 -26.27 1.05
N LYS A 101 3.94 -25.91 0.77
CA LYS A 101 3.26 -26.27 -0.49
C LYS A 101 3.92 -25.64 -1.72
N VAL A 102 4.52 -24.47 -1.58
CA VAL A 102 5.09 -23.70 -2.71
C VAL A 102 6.59 -23.44 -2.55
N TYR A 103 7.27 -24.24 -1.72
CA TYR A 103 8.66 -23.97 -1.38
C TYR A 103 9.59 -24.06 -2.60
N ASP A 104 10.20 -22.94 -2.90
CA ASP A 104 11.28 -22.77 -3.89
C ASP A 104 12.32 -21.84 -3.27
N SER A 105 13.48 -22.40 -2.91
CA SER A 105 14.53 -21.65 -2.20
C SER A 105 15.06 -20.48 -3.04
N ALA A 106 15.27 -20.68 -4.34
CA ALA A 106 15.77 -19.64 -5.25
C ALA A 106 14.77 -18.48 -5.43
N LYS A 107 13.46 -18.80 -5.39
CA LYS A 107 12.41 -17.81 -5.45
C LYS A 107 12.23 -17.11 -4.10
N LEU A 108 12.24 -17.85 -2.98
CA LEU A 108 12.12 -17.29 -1.63
C LEU A 108 13.26 -16.29 -1.34
N GLN A 109 14.48 -16.61 -1.76
CA GLN A 109 15.64 -15.73 -1.61
C GLN A 109 15.42 -14.32 -2.17
N LYS A 110 14.62 -14.17 -3.22
CA LYS A 110 14.28 -12.87 -3.81
C LYS A 110 13.37 -12.01 -2.90
N TYR A 111 12.69 -12.62 -1.95
CA TYR A 111 11.81 -11.96 -0.97
C TYR A 111 12.52 -11.64 0.35
N ILE A 112 13.66 -12.28 0.62
CA ILE A 112 14.43 -12.03 1.83
C ILE A 112 15.09 -10.65 1.76
N ARG A 113 14.98 -9.89 2.84
CA ARG A 113 15.55 -8.55 3.02
C ARG A 113 16.34 -8.52 4.32
N LYS A 114 17.55 -7.98 4.26
CA LYS A 114 18.34 -7.73 5.46
C LYS A 114 17.66 -6.67 6.33
N CYS A 115 17.59 -6.93 7.64
CA CYS A 115 16.99 -6.03 8.63
C CYS A 115 18.01 -4.96 9.08
N ASP A 116 18.50 -4.18 8.13
CA ASP A 116 19.41 -3.06 8.40
C ASP A 116 18.65 -1.75 8.71
N THR A 117 19.40 -0.69 8.95
CA THR A 117 18.84 0.66 9.21
C THR A 117 17.93 1.15 8.08
N ALA A 118 18.25 0.83 6.81
CA ALA A 118 17.43 1.24 5.67
C ALA A 118 16.08 0.49 5.66
N PHE A 119 16.09 -0.79 6.03
CA PHE A 119 14.88 -1.60 6.19
C PHE A 119 13.93 -0.99 7.24
N TYR A 120 14.42 -0.68 8.45
CA TYR A 120 13.59 -0.12 9.51
C TYR A 120 13.10 1.30 9.19
N LYS A 121 13.91 2.14 8.56
CA LYS A 121 13.46 3.44 8.04
C LYS A 121 12.33 3.30 7.02
N LYS A 122 12.41 2.34 6.11
CA LYS A 122 11.35 2.04 5.14
C LYS A 122 10.11 1.47 5.84
N LEU A 123 10.30 0.58 6.79
CA LEU A 123 9.22 -0.04 7.57
C LEU A 123 8.43 1.00 8.39
N SER A 124 9.11 1.95 9.02
CA SER A 124 8.49 3.01 9.84
C SER A 124 7.90 4.15 9.03
N PHE A 125 8.25 4.29 7.74
CA PHE A 125 7.77 5.37 6.90
C PHE A 125 6.26 5.32 6.70
N LYS A 126 5.59 6.43 7.01
CA LYS A 126 4.14 6.58 6.80
C LYS A 126 3.88 7.34 5.50
N PRO A 127 3.31 6.70 4.46
CA PRO A 127 2.98 7.38 3.22
C PRO A 127 2.02 8.55 3.43
N TYR A 128 2.28 9.68 2.80
CA TYR A 128 1.45 10.88 2.92
C TYR A 128 1.10 11.49 1.55
N VAL A 129 0.06 12.34 1.54
CA VAL A 129 -0.35 13.07 0.35
C VAL A 129 0.39 14.40 0.29
N ILE A 130 1.03 14.68 -0.85
CA ILE A 130 1.69 15.95 -1.11
C ILE A 130 0.62 17.03 -1.31
N LYS A 131 0.74 18.14 -0.58
CA LYS A 131 -0.25 19.22 -0.54
C LYS A 131 0.22 20.50 -1.22
N ASP A 132 1.51 20.62 -1.54
CA ASP A 132 2.10 21.76 -2.23
C ASP A 132 2.50 21.39 -3.67
N LEU A 133 2.05 22.18 -4.65
CA LEU A 133 2.44 22.02 -6.07
C LEU A 133 3.90 22.42 -6.33
N ASN A 134 4.57 23.09 -5.40
CA ASN A 134 5.98 23.44 -5.51
C ASN A 134 6.91 22.37 -4.95
N ASP A 135 6.36 21.29 -4.40
CA ASP A 135 7.15 20.14 -3.95
C ASP A 135 8.01 19.62 -5.12
N PRO A 136 9.34 19.47 -4.93
CA PRO A 136 10.26 19.08 -6.01
C PRO A 136 9.99 17.71 -6.57
N ASP A 137 9.34 16.83 -5.82
CA ASP A 137 9.04 15.45 -6.21
C ASP A 137 7.76 15.31 -7.03
N ILE A 138 7.04 16.39 -7.30
CA ILE A 138 5.84 16.36 -8.13
C ILE A 138 6.21 16.24 -9.63
N ASP A 139 5.73 15.20 -10.27
CA ASP A 139 5.71 15.10 -11.73
C ASP A 139 4.67 16.07 -12.32
N ARG A 140 5.11 17.25 -12.71
CA ARG A 140 4.27 18.29 -13.30
C ARG A 140 3.67 17.89 -14.66
N SER A 141 4.17 16.85 -15.33
CA SER A 141 3.60 16.34 -16.57
C SER A 141 2.16 15.85 -16.37
N LYS A 142 1.85 15.32 -15.19
CA LYS A 142 0.50 14.86 -14.81
C LYS A 142 -0.52 15.99 -14.70
N LEU A 143 -0.06 17.24 -14.52
CA LEU A 143 -0.93 18.42 -14.50
C LEU A 143 -1.30 18.90 -15.91
N LYS A 144 -0.57 18.48 -16.96
CA LYS A 144 -0.94 18.73 -18.34
C LYS A 144 -2.22 17.96 -18.66
N CYS A 145 -3.14 18.60 -19.40
CA CYS A 145 -4.44 18.03 -19.69
C CYS A 145 -4.78 18.13 -21.18
N VAL A 146 -5.36 17.06 -21.69
CA VAL A 146 -6.10 16.99 -22.95
C VAL A 146 -7.52 16.49 -22.65
N CYS A 147 -8.43 16.63 -23.58
CA CYS A 147 -9.79 16.11 -23.41
C CYS A 147 -9.76 14.57 -23.31
N ASP A 148 -10.45 14.01 -22.33
CA ASP A 148 -10.58 12.56 -22.10
C ASP A 148 -11.46 11.87 -23.15
N THR A 149 -12.27 12.64 -23.89
CA THR A 149 -13.20 12.13 -24.90
C THR A 149 -12.59 12.18 -26.31
N CYS A 150 -11.99 13.31 -26.71
CA CYS A 150 -11.51 13.50 -28.08
C CYS A 150 -9.99 13.68 -28.20
N GLY A 151 -9.24 13.69 -27.09
CA GLY A 151 -7.80 13.95 -27.08
C GLY A 151 -7.38 15.39 -27.44
N GLY A 152 -8.34 16.26 -27.77
CA GLY A 152 -8.10 17.62 -28.22
C GLY A 152 -7.58 18.56 -27.12
N LYS A 153 -7.06 19.73 -27.56
CA LYS A 153 -6.60 20.78 -26.65
C LYS A 153 -7.77 21.31 -25.79
N VAL A 154 -7.48 21.63 -24.55
CA VAL A 154 -8.47 22.14 -23.59
C VAL A 154 -8.05 23.49 -23.02
N VAL A 155 -9.05 24.28 -22.65
CA VAL A 155 -8.88 25.58 -21.99
C VAL A 155 -9.05 25.40 -20.49
N LYS A 156 -8.05 25.82 -19.71
CA LYS A 156 -8.15 25.79 -18.25
C LYS A 156 -9.06 26.93 -17.76
N LYS A 157 -10.15 26.59 -17.10
CA LYS A 157 -11.14 27.54 -16.55
C LYS A 157 -10.83 27.95 -15.12
N LYS A 158 -10.30 27.02 -14.30
CA LYS A 158 -9.88 27.31 -12.91
C LYS A 158 -8.44 26.86 -12.68
N LYS A 159 -7.71 27.63 -11.87
CA LYS A 159 -6.36 27.28 -11.41
C LYS A 159 -6.40 25.99 -10.57
N TRP A 160 -5.27 25.30 -10.51
CA TRP A 160 -5.10 24.18 -9.60
C TRP A 160 -5.25 24.62 -8.16
N GLY A 161 -6.10 23.96 -7.39
CA GLY A 161 -6.29 24.14 -5.96
C GLY A 161 -6.31 22.79 -5.25
N PHE A 162 -5.86 22.73 -3.99
CA PHE A 162 -5.84 21.51 -3.21
C PHE A 162 -7.16 21.32 -2.46
N VAL A 163 -7.90 20.25 -2.77
CA VAL A 163 -9.20 19.93 -2.16
C VAL A 163 -9.36 18.41 -2.05
N ASN A 164 -9.76 17.91 -0.86
CA ASN A 164 -9.99 16.48 -0.60
C ASN A 164 -8.81 15.61 -1.01
N ASN A 165 -7.63 15.94 -0.50
CA ASN A 165 -6.39 15.21 -0.75
C ASN A 165 -5.98 15.09 -2.25
N SER A 166 -6.39 16.04 -3.10
CA SER A 166 -6.06 16.06 -4.51
C SER A 166 -5.95 17.49 -5.02
N PHE A 167 -5.04 17.74 -5.95
CA PHE A 167 -5.06 18.98 -6.73
C PHE A 167 -6.17 18.89 -7.77
N ARG A 168 -6.99 19.94 -7.87
CA ARG A 168 -8.14 20.00 -8.79
C ARG A 168 -8.11 21.25 -9.63
N ALA A 169 -8.40 21.11 -10.91
CA ALA A 169 -8.63 22.21 -11.83
C ALA A 169 -9.81 21.90 -12.74
N GLU A 170 -10.42 22.94 -13.31
CA GLU A 170 -11.55 22.81 -14.25
C GLU A 170 -11.10 23.21 -15.65
N PHE A 171 -11.55 22.44 -16.61
CA PHE A 171 -11.19 22.58 -18.02
C PHE A 171 -12.45 22.58 -18.88
N TYR A 172 -12.33 23.19 -20.05
CA TYR A 172 -13.34 23.19 -21.12
C TYR A 172 -12.71 22.67 -22.40
N CYS A 173 -13.39 21.72 -23.05
CA CYS A 173 -13.01 21.24 -24.37
C CYS A 173 -13.90 21.91 -25.41
N PRO A 174 -13.35 22.75 -26.32
CA PRO A 174 -14.15 23.40 -27.36
C PRO A 174 -14.66 22.41 -28.43
N ASN A 175 -13.94 21.33 -28.69
CA ASN A 175 -14.33 20.32 -29.69
C ASN A 175 -15.57 19.50 -29.24
N CYS A 176 -15.70 19.23 -27.93
CA CYS A 176 -16.79 18.42 -27.38
C CYS A 176 -17.84 19.25 -26.67
N ASP A 177 -17.69 20.59 -26.61
CA ASP A 177 -18.49 21.51 -25.79
C ASP A 177 -18.67 20.99 -24.34
N LYS A 178 -17.59 20.51 -23.73
CA LYS A 178 -17.62 19.78 -22.46
C LYS A 178 -16.83 20.49 -21.39
N ASN A 179 -17.47 20.76 -20.23
CA ASN A 179 -16.80 21.20 -19.02
C ASN A 179 -16.53 19.98 -18.11
N PHE A 180 -15.29 19.85 -17.65
CA PHE A 180 -14.89 18.75 -16.79
C PHE A 180 -13.86 19.18 -15.77
N ARG A 181 -13.74 18.39 -14.71
CA ARG A 181 -12.75 18.55 -13.65
C ARG A 181 -11.68 17.47 -13.77
N VAL A 182 -10.43 17.89 -13.62
CA VAL A 182 -9.30 16.97 -13.46
C VAL A 182 -8.86 17.02 -12.00
N SER A 183 -8.64 15.85 -11.43
CA SER A 183 -8.07 15.70 -10.09
C SER A 183 -6.79 14.89 -10.20
N VAL A 184 -5.69 15.39 -9.60
CA VAL A 184 -4.41 14.69 -9.51
C VAL A 184 -4.04 14.56 -8.04
N ARG A 185 -3.85 13.34 -7.59
CA ARG A 185 -3.40 13.03 -6.23
C ARG A 185 -1.98 12.50 -6.29
N TYR A 186 -1.04 13.16 -5.59
CA TYR A 186 0.32 12.68 -5.42
C TYR A 186 0.44 12.08 -4.02
N LYS A 187 0.89 10.82 -3.95
CA LYS A 187 1.15 10.12 -2.70
C LYS A 187 2.62 9.75 -2.60
N ARG A 188 3.28 10.29 -1.56
CA ARG A 188 4.67 10.03 -1.25
C ARG A 188 4.78 8.70 -0.51
N TYR A 189 5.59 7.81 -1.01
CA TYR A 189 6.09 6.61 -0.35
C TYR A 189 7.57 6.81 -0.01
N PHE A 190 8.17 5.88 0.68
CA PHE A 190 9.58 5.97 1.09
C PHE A 190 10.53 6.19 -0.11
N ASP A 191 10.31 5.45 -1.18
CA ASP A 191 11.20 5.35 -2.34
C ASP A 191 10.61 5.95 -3.64
N ARG A 192 9.37 6.46 -3.63
CA ARG A 192 8.70 6.97 -4.83
C ARG A 192 7.54 7.90 -4.51
N VAL A 193 7.13 8.64 -5.52
CA VAL A 193 5.86 9.36 -5.54
C VAL A 193 4.95 8.77 -6.60
N GLU A 194 3.75 8.39 -6.21
CA GLU A 194 2.72 7.93 -7.13
C GLU A 194 1.73 9.05 -7.44
N ALA A 195 1.40 9.21 -8.73
CA ALA A 195 0.41 10.18 -9.19
C ALA A 195 -0.81 9.46 -9.77
N LYS A 196 -1.99 9.67 -9.14
CA LYS A 196 -3.27 9.20 -9.68
C LYS A 196 -4.05 10.37 -10.26
N LYS A 197 -4.34 10.31 -11.57
CA LYS A 197 -5.13 11.32 -12.28
C LYS A 197 -6.51 10.77 -12.59
N THR A 198 -7.56 11.59 -12.37
CA THR A 198 -8.95 11.24 -12.64
C THR A 198 -9.69 12.40 -13.29
N PHE A 199 -10.69 12.08 -14.10
CA PHE A 199 -11.56 13.01 -14.80
C PHE A 199 -12.98 12.88 -14.26
N SER A 200 -13.74 13.98 -14.22
CA SER A 200 -15.15 13.97 -13.82
C SER A 200 -15.91 15.12 -14.48
N ASP A 201 -17.11 14.85 -14.98
CA ASP A 201 -17.96 15.85 -15.60
C ASP A 201 -18.53 16.83 -14.56
N ILE A 202 -18.61 18.11 -14.93
CA ILE A 202 -19.18 19.18 -14.07
C ILE A 202 -20.67 19.35 -14.32
N ALA A 203 -21.16 19.11 -15.54
CA ALA A 203 -22.55 19.38 -15.97
C ALA A 203 -23.65 18.64 -15.16
N GLN A 204 -23.31 17.54 -14.46
CA GLN A 204 -24.30 16.81 -13.64
C GLN A 204 -24.59 17.44 -12.27
N LYS A 205 -23.73 18.33 -11.75
CA LYS A 205 -23.95 18.97 -10.45
C LYS A 205 -24.84 20.23 -10.53
N ASP A 206 -24.72 20.98 -11.59
CA ASP A 206 -25.49 22.22 -11.73
C ASP A 206 -26.99 21.96 -12.05
N ARG A 207 -27.29 20.88 -12.78
CA ARG A 207 -28.69 20.46 -13.01
C ARG A 207 -29.42 19.99 -11.73
N ARG A 208 -28.69 19.48 -10.72
CA ARG A 208 -29.30 19.13 -9.42
C ARG A 208 -29.50 20.32 -8.51
N ARG A 209 -28.67 21.37 -8.61
CA ARG A 209 -28.82 22.61 -7.82
C ARG A 209 -29.91 23.52 -8.39
N SER A 210 -30.06 23.60 -9.70
CA SER A 210 -31.17 24.37 -10.32
C SER A 210 -32.52 23.72 -10.03
N LYS A 211 -32.65 22.39 -10.09
CA LYS A 211 -33.89 21.69 -9.73
C LYS A 211 -34.29 21.80 -8.25
N GLN A 212 -33.32 22.05 -7.33
CA GLN A 212 -33.62 22.30 -5.92
C GLN A 212 -34.03 23.75 -5.65
N LYS A 213 -33.61 24.72 -6.49
CA LYS A 213 -34.02 26.12 -6.37
C LYS A 213 -35.38 26.41 -7.02
N GLU A 214 -35.84 25.57 -7.97
CA GLU A 214 -37.18 25.68 -8.56
C GLU A 214 -38.27 24.97 -7.71
N LYS A 215 -37.90 24.26 -6.65
CA LYS A 215 -38.80 23.56 -5.73
C LYS A 215 -38.88 24.18 -4.33
N ALA A 216 -38.21 25.31 -4.11
CA ALA A 216 -38.26 26.12 -2.88
C ALA A 216 -38.86 27.50 -3.18
#